data_a00dc07c99642d251c50ebb7dc3f498a
#
_entry.id   a00dc07c99642d251c50ebb7dc3f498a
#
_cell.length_a   1.000
_cell.length_b   1.000
_cell.length_c   1.000
_cell.angle_alpha   90.00
_cell.angle_beta   90.00
_cell.angle_gamma   90.00
#
_symmetry.space_group_name_H-M   'P 1'
#
loop_
_entity.id
_entity.type
_entity.pdbx_description
1 polymer ?
#
loop_
_entity_poly.entity_id
_entity_poly.type
_entity_poly.pdbx_seq_one_letter_code
_entity_poly.pdbx_strand_id
1 'polypeptide(L)'
;MALAVIVVTGTAVRLTESGLGCSDWPTCEKDQLIADFSLHPMIEFINRVFTGFVAVAVVIAVLGSLFRKPRRADLTWLSLGLVAGVIGQIFLGAFVVKSHLNPWLVLNHFLLSMVLVANATVLHARAGYDPVPPPSTRRHYRWPITGLTIATIIAGTFVTGSGPHTGSYDGDNIDRLPFDVPDIARVHGGIVIALVLVVITTIWHLNRTGAPRAEQWRGRLVLASLIMQAGIGYTQYFTGVPVLLVGFHILGATVTWIAVLWFHLDLSPEPDELGDKRGMLADEPSILVS
;
A
#
# COMPACT_ATOMS: atom_id res chain seq x y z
N MET A 1 -7.97 3.99 4.10
CA MET A 1 -8.55 4.27 2.77
C MET A 1 -7.92 5.50 2.10
N ALA A 2 -7.85 6.68 2.73
CA ALA A 2 -7.29 7.89 2.12
C ALA A 2 -5.87 7.71 1.51
N LEU A 3 -4.98 6.99 2.20
CA LEU A 3 -3.63 6.69 1.69
C LEU A 3 -3.61 5.80 0.43
N ALA A 4 -4.55 4.88 0.27
CA ALA A 4 -4.67 4.12 -0.96
C ALA A 4 -5.20 4.99 -2.12
N VAL A 5 -6.12 5.90 -1.83
CA VAL A 5 -6.65 6.85 -2.83
C VAL A 5 -5.58 7.81 -3.32
N ILE A 6 -4.74 8.38 -2.40
CA ILE A 6 -3.67 9.31 -2.81
C ILE A 6 -2.60 8.63 -3.69
N VAL A 7 -2.33 7.34 -3.51
CA VAL A 7 -1.46 6.59 -4.42
C VAL A 7 -2.03 6.58 -5.84
N VAL A 8 -3.34 6.36 -5.96
CA VAL A 8 -4.01 6.33 -7.27
C VAL A 8 -4.06 7.72 -7.91
N THR A 9 -4.40 8.75 -7.14
CA THR A 9 -4.44 10.14 -7.67
C THR A 9 -3.04 10.63 -8.03
N GLY A 10 -2.01 10.33 -7.23
CA GLY A 10 -0.62 10.62 -7.58
C GLY A 10 -0.14 9.87 -8.82
N THR A 11 -0.61 8.63 -9.02
CA THR A 11 -0.38 7.89 -10.25
C THR A 11 -1.08 8.56 -11.45
N ALA A 12 -2.30 9.05 -11.26
CA ALA A 12 -3.01 9.79 -12.31
C ALA A 12 -2.25 11.05 -12.72
N VAL A 13 -1.69 11.83 -11.78
CA VAL A 13 -0.83 12.99 -12.08
C VAL A 13 0.32 12.58 -13.01
N ARG A 14 0.99 11.47 -12.72
CA ARG A 14 2.08 10.96 -13.55
C ARG A 14 1.59 10.52 -14.93
N LEU A 15 0.50 9.75 -14.98
CA LEU A 15 0.00 9.16 -16.23
C LEU A 15 -0.68 10.17 -17.15
N THR A 16 -1.12 11.31 -16.62
CA THR A 16 -1.66 12.45 -17.40
C THR A 16 -0.59 13.51 -17.72
N GLU A 17 0.69 13.19 -17.47
CA GLU A 17 1.82 14.08 -17.73
C GLU A 17 1.72 15.42 -16.98
N SER A 18 1.10 15.42 -15.82
CA SER A 18 0.79 16.61 -15.02
C SER A 18 1.75 16.82 -13.83
N GLY A 19 2.86 16.06 -13.76
CA GLY A 19 3.78 16.10 -12.62
C GLY A 19 4.63 17.36 -12.50
N LEU A 20 4.67 18.19 -13.56
CA LEU A 20 5.27 19.53 -13.59
C LEU A 20 4.23 20.58 -14.03
N GLY A 21 2.95 20.31 -13.80
CA GLY A 21 1.89 21.26 -14.10
C GLY A 21 1.93 22.51 -13.24
N CYS A 22 2.50 22.42 -12.05
CA CYS A 22 2.77 23.54 -11.16
C CYS A 22 4.25 23.95 -11.22
N SER A 23 4.51 25.25 -11.46
CA SER A 23 5.88 25.77 -11.61
C SER A 23 6.61 25.97 -10.29
N ASP A 24 5.90 25.94 -9.14
CA ASP A 24 6.47 26.19 -7.82
C ASP A 24 5.94 25.25 -6.73
N TRP A 25 6.52 25.33 -5.55
CA TRP A 25 6.15 24.58 -4.37
C TRP A 25 6.40 25.43 -3.10
N PRO A 26 5.48 25.48 -2.12
CA PRO A 26 4.26 24.68 -1.93
C PRO A 26 3.04 25.13 -2.73
N THR A 27 3.01 26.35 -3.21
CA THR A 27 1.98 26.87 -4.11
C THR A 27 2.14 26.30 -5.52
N CYS A 28 1.12 26.41 -6.36
CA CYS A 28 1.22 25.95 -7.75
C CYS A 28 2.03 26.92 -8.60
N GLU A 29 1.81 28.21 -8.38
CA GLU A 29 2.54 29.31 -9.02
C GLU A 29 2.97 30.36 -7.98
N LYS A 30 3.98 31.17 -8.32
CA LYS A 30 4.39 32.28 -7.47
C LYS A 30 3.19 33.20 -7.26
N ASP A 31 2.89 33.50 -6.02
CA ASP A 31 1.84 34.43 -5.59
C ASP A 31 0.38 33.98 -5.85
N GLN A 32 0.14 32.75 -6.33
CA GLN A 32 -1.20 32.21 -6.51
C GLN A 32 -1.43 30.95 -5.66
N LEU A 33 -2.52 30.97 -4.87
CA LEU A 33 -2.93 29.80 -4.06
C LEU A 33 -3.63 28.73 -4.87
N ILE A 34 -4.30 29.12 -5.97
CA ILE A 34 -5.06 28.22 -6.85
C ILE A 34 -4.33 28.16 -8.18
N ALA A 35 -4.23 26.95 -8.72
CA ALA A 35 -3.65 26.73 -10.05
C ALA A 35 -4.49 27.39 -11.14
N ASP A 36 -3.85 27.73 -12.26
CA ASP A 36 -4.56 28.14 -13.46
C ASP A 36 -5.56 27.08 -13.92
N PHE A 37 -6.70 27.53 -14.45
CA PHE A 37 -7.76 26.66 -14.96
C PHE A 37 -7.37 25.99 -16.29
N SER A 38 -6.18 25.37 -16.30
CA SER A 38 -5.68 24.54 -17.39
C SER A 38 -5.48 23.10 -16.90
N LEU A 39 -5.45 22.14 -17.82
CA LEU A 39 -5.57 20.71 -17.48
C LEU A 39 -4.47 20.23 -16.52
N HIS A 40 -3.21 20.41 -16.88
CA HIS A 40 -2.08 19.84 -16.13
C HIS A 40 -1.87 20.49 -14.76
N PRO A 41 -1.85 21.83 -14.62
CA PRO A 41 -1.79 22.48 -13.30
C PRO A 41 -2.94 22.09 -12.37
N MET A 42 -4.16 22.00 -12.91
CA MET A 42 -5.34 21.67 -12.12
C MET A 42 -5.28 20.22 -11.60
N ILE A 43 -4.84 19.26 -12.40
CA ILE A 43 -4.68 17.85 -11.98
C ILE A 43 -3.65 17.76 -10.83
N GLU A 44 -2.50 18.40 -10.98
CA GLU A 44 -1.48 18.42 -9.93
C GLU A 44 -1.99 19.14 -8.68
N PHE A 45 -2.62 20.30 -8.82
CA PHE A 45 -3.18 21.06 -7.72
C PHE A 45 -4.23 20.26 -6.93
N ILE A 46 -5.16 19.60 -7.60
CA ILE A 46 -6.16 18.74 -6.95
C ILE A 46 -5.49 17.62 -6.15
N ASN A 47 -4.43 17.00 -6.68
CA ASN A 47 -3.68 15.99 -5.95
C ASN A 47 -2.98 16.57 -4.70
N ARG A 48 -2.43 17.79 -4.78
CA ARG A 48 -1.87 18.49 -3.60
C ARG A 48 -2.94 18.80 -2.55
N VAL A 49 -4.13 19.25 -2.96
CA VAL A 49 -5.28 19.48 -2.06
C VAL A 49 -5.69 18.16 -1.40
N PHE A 50 -5.72 17.06 -2.15
CA PHE A 50 -6.04 15.75 -1.59
C PHE A 50 -5.01 15.30 -0.53
N THR A 51 -3.74 15.69 -0.66
CA THR A 51 -2.72 15.48 0.39
C THR A 51 -3.12 16.17 1.70
N GLY A 52 -3.78 17.33 1.62
CA GLY A 52 -4.35 18.01 2.79
C GLY A 52 -5.41 17.16 3.51
N PHE A 53 -6.31 16.50 2.77
CA PHE A 53 -7.29 15.56 3.37
C PHE A 53 -6.60 14.36 4.03
N VAL A 54 -5.53 13.84 3.43
CA VAL A 54 -4.73 12.77 4.05
C VAL A 54 -4.11 13.26 5.36
N ALA A 55 -3.56 14.47 5.40
CA ALA A 55 -3.00 15.06 6.63
C ALA A 55 -4.08 15.19 7.73
N VAL A 56 -5.28 15.68 7.39
CA VAL A 56 -6.41 15.74 8.34
C VAL A 56 -6.77 14.34 8.86
N ALA A 57 -6.85 13.33 7.99
CA ALA A 57 -7.14 11.95 8.41
C ALA A 57 -6.07 11.40 9.36
N VAL A 58 -4.80 11.74 9.15
CA VAL A 58 -3.69 11.35 10.03
C VAL A 58 -3.79 12.06 11.39
N VAL A 59 -4.13 13.37 11.41
CA VAL A 59 -4.39 14.11 12.66
C VAL A 59 -5.53 13.45 13.45
N ILE A 60 -6.64 13.10 12.79
CA ILE A 60 -7.76 12.38 13.42
C ILE A 60 -7.30 11.04 14.00
N ALA A 61 -6.44 10.29 13.30
CA ALA A 61 -5.89 9.02 13.81
C ALA A 61 -5.04 9.23 15.07
N VAL A 62 -4.20 10.27 15.12
CA VAL A 62 -3.42 10.64 16.32
C VAL A 62 -4.35 11.00 17.47
N LEU A 63 -5.28 11.91 17.26
CA LEU A 63 -6.23 12.33 18.28
C LEU A 63 -7.07 11.14 18.78
N GLY A 64 -7.56 10.30 17.87
CA GLY A 64 -8.28 9.08 18.21
C GLY A 64 -7.46 8.13 19.08
N SER A 65 -6.17 7.96 18.78
CA SER A 65 -5.27 7.12 19.57
C SER A 65 -5.00 7.69 20.97
N LEU A 66 -4.94 9.02 21.12
CA LEU A 66 -4.67 9.70 22.39
C LEU A 66 -5.92 9.74 23.31
N PHE A 67 -7.11 9.92 22.72
CA PHE A 67 -8.37 10.01 23.49
C PHE A 67 -9.03 8.65 23.74
N ARG A 68 -8.57 7.58 23.10
CA ARG A 68 -9.09 6.23 23.32
C ARG A 68 -8.88 5.76 24.77
N LYS A 69 -9.90 5.10 25.29
CA LYS A 69 -9.86 4.40 26.60
C LYS A 69 -10.19 2.91 26.39
N PRO A 70 -9.41 1.98 26.91
CA PRO A 70 -8.09 2.15 27.56
C PRO A 70 -7.03 2.68 26.58
N ARG A 71 -5.99 3.36 27.09
CA ARG A 71 -4.89 3.88 26.26
C ARG A 71 -4.09 2.74 25.64
N ARG A 72 -3.76 2.89 24.36
CA ARG A 72 -3.02 1.93 23.55
C ARG A 72 -1.79 2.60 22.93
N ALA A 73 -0.62 2.40 23.56
CA ALA A 73 0.64 2.98 23.10
C ALA A 73 1.04 2.55 21.66
N ASP A 74 0.72 1.31 21.28
CA ASP A 74 0.98 0.80 19.93
C ASP A 74 0.23 1.60 18.86
N LEU A 75 -1.03 1.95 19.10
CA LEU A 75 -1.82 2.78 18.17
C LEU A 75 -1.28 4.21 18.09
N THR A 76 -0.81 4.77 19.22
CA THR A 76 -0.19 6.08 19.25
C THR A 76 1.10 6.10 18.45
N TRP A 77 2.00 5.12 18.62
CA TRP A 77 3.24 5.05 17.84
C TRP A 77 2.99 4.83 16.34
N LEU A 78 2.02 4.00 15.97
CA LEU A 78 1.64 3.81 14.57
C LEU A 78 1.08 5.09 13.95
N SER A 79 0.24 5.84 14.68
CA SER A 79 -0.30 7.11 14.17
C SER A 79 0.77 8.20 14.09
N LEU A 80 1.72 8.28 15.02
CA LEU A 80 2.89 9.15 14.92
C LEU A 80 3.80 8.77 13.75
N GLY A 81 3.94 7.47 13.47
CA GLY A 81 4.64 6.99 12.27
C GLY A 81 3.98 7.48 10.97
N LEU A 82 2.64 7.56 10.93
CA LEU A 82 1.94 8.18 9.79
C LEU A 82 2.25 9.68 9.67
N VAL A 83 2.31 10.42 10.78
CA VAL A 83 2.70 11.84 10.78
C VAL A 83 4.10 12.00 10.18
N ALA A 84 5.08 11.26 10.72
CA ALA A 84 6.46 11.32 10.24
C ALA A 84 6.56 10.97 8.74
N GLY A 85 5.83 9.95 8.31
CA GLY A 85 5.79 9.55 6.91
C GLY A 85 5.12 10.58 6.00
N VAL A 86 4.04 11.24 6.42
CA VAL A 86 3.39 12.33 5.65
C VAL A 86 4.33 13.53 5.53
N ILE A 87 5.03 13.89 6.61
CA ILE A 87 6.05 14.93 6.56
C ILE A 87 7.15 14.54 5.56
N GLY A 88 7.63 13.29 5.60
CA GLY A 88 8.60 12.77 4.64
C GLY A 88 8.10 12.85 3.19
N GLN A 89 6.81 12.57 2.95
CA GLN A 89 6.18 12.68 1.62
C GLN A 89 6.13 14.13 1.13
N ILE A 90 5.87 15.09 2.01
CA ILE A 90 5.85 16.51 1.66
C ILE A 90 7.24 16.95 1.17
N PHE A 91 8.30 16.64 1.94
CA PHE A 91 9.68 16.99 1.54
C PHE A 91 10.09 16.24 0.26
N LEU A 92 9.82 14.95 0.17
CA LEU A 92 10.19 14.15 -0.98
C LEU A 92 9.43 14.60 -2.24
N GLY A 93 8.14 14.96 -2.12
CA GLY A 93 7.36 15.54 -3.20
C GLY A 93 7.91 16.89 -3.68
N ALA A 94 8.33 17.75 -2.75
CA ALA A 94 9.01 19.02 -3.10
C ALA A 94 10.31 18.76 -3.89
N PHE A 95 11.11 17.77 -3.48
CA PHE A 95 12.32 17.39 -4.19
C PHE A 95 12.03 16.80 -5.58
N VAL A 96 10.98 15.99 -5.70
CA VAL A 96 10.53 15.44 -7.00
C VAL A 96 10.24 16.56 -7.99
N VAL A 97 9.47 17.58 -7.60
CA VAL A 97 9.15 18.73 -8.47
C VAL A 97 10.41 19.54 -8.79
N LYS A 98 11.19 19.91 -7.76
CA LYS A 98 12.41 20.75 -7.93
C LYS A 98 13.52 20.06 -8.72
N SER A 99 13.54 18.74 -8.77
CA SER A 99 14.53 17.97 -9.55
C SER A 99 14.00 17.54 -10.92
N HIS A 100 12.94 18.16 -11.43
CA HIS A 100 12.34 17.82 -12.72
C HIS A 100 12.03 16.33 -12.84
N LEU A 101 11.31 15.78 -11.85
CA LEU A 101 10.85 14.39 -11.79
C LEU A 101 12.00 13.36 -11.83
N ASN A 102 13.14 13.64 -11.19
CA ASN A 102 14.24 12.68 -11.12
C ASN A 102 13.71 11.28 -10.76
N PRO A 103 13.98 10.23 -11.57
CA PRO A 103 13.33 8.93 -11.44
C PRO A 103 13.63 8.24 -10.10
N TRP A 104 14.80 8.47 -9.49
CA TRP A 104 15.13 7.94 -8.18
C TRP A 104 14.27 8.55 -7.07
N LEU A 105 13.99 9.85 -7.16
CA LEU A 105 13.12 10.52 -6.19
C LEU A 105 11.66 10.10 -6.36
N VAL A 106 11.18 9.98 -7.60
CA VAL A 106 9.82 9.49 -7.90
C VAL A 106 9.64 8.05 -7.37
N LEU A 107 10.62 7.18 -7.58
CA LEU A 107 10.63 5.80 -7.07
C LEU A 107 10.53 5.79 -5.54
N ASN A 108 11.38 6.56 -4.84
CA ASN A 108 11.38 6.62 -3.38
C ASN A 108 10.08 7.23 -2.83
N HIS A 109 9.49 8.23 -3.52
CA HIS A 109 8.19 8.80 -3.16
C HIS A 109 7.07 7.75 -3.21
N PHE A 110 7.05 6.90 -4.23
CA PHE A 110 6.11 5.80 -4.33
C PHE A 110 6.36 4.72 -3.26
N LEU A 111 7.61 4.32 -3.03
CA LEU A 111 7.95 3.32 -2.01
C LEU A 111 7.57 3.79 -0.60
N LEU A 112 7.81 5.05 -0.27
CA LEU A 112 7.37 5.63 0.99
C LEU A 112 5.83 5.62 1.11
N SER A 113 5.10 5.83 0.01
CA SER A 113 3.63 5.67 -0.01
C SER A 113 3.22 4.24 0.34
N MET A 114 3.91 3.21 -0.17
CA MET A 114 3.63 1.81 0.17
C MET A 114 3.92 1.50 1.65
N VAL A 115 4.95 2.10 2.23
CA VAL A 115 5.22 2.01 3.69
C VAL A 115 4.10 2.66 4.50
N LEU A 116 3.59 3.82 4.08
CA LEU A 116 2.47 4.49 4.73
C LEU A 116 1.17 3.68 4.64
N VAL A 117 0.90 3.07 3.48
CA VAL A 117 -0.24 2.14 3.30
C VAL A 117 -0.10 0.95 4.25
N ALA A 118 1.11 0.39 4.40
CA ALA A 118 1.35 -0.70 5.35
C ALA A 118 1.10 -0.26 6.80
N ASN A 119 1.67 0.87 7.21
CA ASN A 119 1.47 1.40 8.56
C ASN A 119 -0.02 1.65 8.87
N ALA A 120 -0.75 2.28 7.93
CA ALA A 120 -2.18 2.51 8.09
C ALA A 120 -3.00 1.21 8.14
N THR A 121 -2.62 0.19 7.37
CA THR A 121 -3.26 -1.13 7.40
C THR A 121 -3.05 -1.79 8.75
N VAL A 122 -1.83 -1.75 9.28
CA VAL A 122 -1.52 -2.29 10.62
C VAL A 122 -2.28 -1.52 11.71
N LEU A 123 -2.29 -0.18 11.64
CA LEU A 123 -3.04 0.67 12.58
C LEU A 123 -4.52 0.32 12.57
N HIS A 124 -5.12 0.22 11.38
CA HIS A 124 -6.53 -0.12 11.23
C HIS A 124 -6.86 -1.52 11.78
N ALA A 125 -6.04 -2.52 11.44
CA ALA A 125 -6.21 -3.87 11.94
C ALA A 125 -6.14 -3.94 13.47
N ARG A 126 -5.14 -3.31 14.09
CA ARG A 126 -4.98 -3.31 15.54
C ARG A 126 -6.03 -2.51 16.29
N ALA A 127 -6.53 -1.43 15.67
CA ALA A 127 -7.55 -0.59 16.28
C ALA A 127 -8.91 -1.31 16.45
N GLY A 128 -9.17 -2.35 15.66
CA GLY A 128 -10.36 -3.19 15.73
C GLY A 128 -10.42 -4.14 16.93
N TYR A 129 -9.32 -4.32 17.68
CA TYR A 129 -9.22 -5.26 18.78
C TYR A 129 -8.86 -4.59 20.11
N ASP A 130 -9.44 -5.10 21.21
CA ASP A 130 -9.13 -4.70 22.58
C ASP A 130 -9.43 -5.83 23.56
N PRO A 131 -8.44 -6.58 24.07
CA PRO A 131 -7.02 -6.57 23.70
C PRO A 131 -6.73 -7.12 22.31
N VAL A 132 -5.54 -6.83 21.76
CA VAL A 132 -5.11 -7.42 20.49
C VAL A 132 -4.85 -8.91 20.71
N PRO A 133 -5.46 -9.79 19.93
CA PRO A 133 -5.19 -11.23 20.02
C PRO A 133 -3.71 -11.54 19.78
N PRO A 134 -3.16 -12.58 20.41
CA PRO A 134 -1.82 -13.04 20.10
C PRO A 134 -1.74 -13.43 18.61
N PRO A 135 -0.57 -13.25 17.97
CA PRO A 135 -0.40 -13.67 16.59
C PRO A 135 -0.50 -15.20 16.49
N SER A 136 -1.17 -15.68 15.44
CA SER A 136 -1.25 -17.12 15.13
C SER A 136 0.13 -17.77 15.09
N THR A 137 0.27 -18.95 15.68
CA THR A 137 1.51 -19.75 15.66
C THR A 137 1.92 -20.18 14.25
N ARG A 138 0.98 -20.20 13.29
CA ARG A 138 1.19 -20.56 11.87
C ARG A 138 1.71 -19.39 11.02
N ARG A 139 2.17 -18.31 11.63
CA ARG A 139 2.53 -17.06 10.94
C ARG A 139 3.82 -17.12 10.12
N HIS A 140 4.70 -18.08 10.38
CA HIS A 140 6.04 -18.15 9.78
C HIS A 140 6.04 -18.26 8.25
N TYR A 141 5.06 -18.94 7.63
CA TYR A 141 4.96 -19.06 6.16
C TYR A 141 4.51 -17.76 5.46
N ARG A 142 4.05 -16.76 6.19
CA ARG A 142 3.58 -15.48 5.63
C ARG A 142 4.74 -14.53 5.33
N TRP A 143 5.90 -14.71 5.99
CA TRP A 143 7.08 -13.89 5.75
C TRP A 143 7.62 -14.00 4.33
N PRO A 144 7.77 -15.18 3.72
CA PRO A 144 8.15 -15.31 2.32
C PRO A 144 7.21 -14.58 1.36
N ILE A 145 5.88 -14.65 1.59
CA ILE A 145 4.88 -13.96 0.79
C ILE A 145 5.07 -12.44 0.90
N THR A 146 5.18 -11.92 2.12
CA THR A 146 5.36 -10.49 2.35
C THR A 146 6.69 -9.99 1.77
N GLY A 147 7.78 -10.71 1.97
CA GLY A 147 9.09 -10.37 1.44
C GLY A 147 9.13 -10.36 -0.09
N LEU A 148 8.56 -11.39 -0.74
CA LEU A 148 8.46 -11.43 -2.19
C LEU A 148 7.53 -10.34 -2.74
N THR A 149 6.45 -9.98 -2.01
CA THR A 149 5.58 -8.87 -2.41
C THR A 149 6.34 -7.54 -2.36
N ILE A 150 7.14 -7.30 -1.32
CA ILE A 150 8.00 -6.12 -1.22
C ILE A 150 9.00 -6.09 -2.38
N ALA A 151 9.66 -7.22 -2.66
CA ALA A 151 10.59 -7.33 -3.79
C ALA A 151 9.88 -7.08 -5.15
N THR A 152 8.65 -7.59 -5.32
CA THR A 152 7.81 -7.34 -6.50
C THR A 152 7.50 -5.86 -6.66
N ILE A 153 7.10 -5.16 -5.58
CA ILE A 153 6.82 -3.72 -5.59
C ILE A 153 8.08 -2.95 -5.98
N ILE A 154 9.23 -3.25 -5.36
CA ILE A 154 10.50 -2.60 -5.66
C ILE A 154 10.88 -2.82 -7.13
N ALA A 155 10.87 -4.06 -7.62
CA ALA A 155 11.17 -4.36 -9.03
C ALA A 155 10.21 -3.66 -9.98
N GLY A 156 8.90 -3.59 -9.65
CA GLY A 156 7.90 -2.85 -10.41
C GLY A 156 8.18 -1.35 -10.50
N THR A 157 8.74 -0.74 -9.44
CA THR A 157 9.13 0.68 -9.49
C THR A 157 10.31 0.92 -10.44
N PHE A 158 11.24 -0.03 -10.55
CA PHE A 158 12.32 0.05 -11.55
C PHE A 158 11.76 -0.06 -12.97
N VAL A 159 10.82 -0.98 -13.23
CA VAL A 159 10.13 -1.05 -14.54
C VAL A 159 9.46 0.28 -14.87
N THR A 160 8.73 0.87 -13.91
CA THR A 160 8.04 2.15 -14.10
C THR A 160 9.02 3.30 -14.32
N GLY A 161 10.13 3.34 -13.58
CA GLY A 161 11.16 4.39 -13.69
C GLY A 161 11.96 4.33 -14.99
N SER A 162 12.04 3.15 -15.63
CA SER A 162 12.69 2.94 -16.94
C SER A 162 11.69 3.09 -18.11
N GLY A 163 10.38 3.05 -17.82
CA GLY A 163 9.29 3.04 -18.80
C GLY A 163 9.01 4.39 -19.45
N PRO A 164 8.05 4.43 -20.40
CA PRO A 164 7.78 5.62 -21.23
C PRO A 164 7.08 6.76 -20.47
N HIS A 165 6.30 6.47 -19.44
CA HIS A 165 5.50 7.47 -18.72
C HIS A 165 6.34 8.19 -17.68
N THR A 166 6.97 9.31 -18.04
CA THR A 166 7.84 10.10 -17.17
C THR A 166 7.07 10.99 -16.20
N GLY A 167 5.89 11.43 -16.57
CA GLY A 167 5.03 12.32 -15.78
C GLY A 167 5.09 13.78 -16.17
N SER A 168 5.82 14.15 -17.23
CA SER A 168 5.91 15.51 -17.75
C SER A 168 5.25 15.62 -19.09
N TYR A 169 4.55 16.74 -19.28
CA TYR A 169 3.97 17.17 -20.54
C TYR A 169 5.06 17.52 -21.58
N ASP A 170 6.16 18.15 -21.13
CA ASP A 170 7.31 18.52 -21.96
C ASP A 170 8.32 17.37 -22.10
N GLY A 171 7.88 16.13 -22.06
CA GLY A 171 8.54 14.83 -21.90
C GLY A 171 9.92 14.58 -22.50
N ASP A 172 10.45 15.51 -23.25
CA ASP A 172 11.65 15.29 -24.06
C ASP A 172 12.96 15.26 -23.28
N ASN A 173 13.00 15.73 -22.02
CA ASN A 173 14.21 15.85 -21.21
C ASN A 173 14.11 15.26 -19.79
N ILE A 174 13.13 14.40 -19.52
CA ILE A 174 13.05 13.76 -18.21
C ILE A 174 13.91 12.50 -18.22
N ASP A 175 14.86 12.44 -17.31
CA ASP A 175 15.73 11.29 -17.11
C ASP A 175 14.91 10.03 -16.78
N ARG A 176 15.36 8.90 -17.31
CA ARG A 176 14.85 7.57 -16.98
C ARG A 176 15.92 6.77 -16.26
N LEU A 177 15.48 5.73 -15.53
CA LEU A 177 16.45 4.80 -14.97
C LEU A 177 17.21 4.09 -16.10
N PRO A 178 18.52 3.86 -15.93
CA PRO A 178 19.39 3.32 -16.99
C PRO A 178 19.25 1.78 -17.12
N PHE A 179 18.02 1.27 -17.11
CA PHE A 179 17.76 -0.16 -17.27
C PHE A 179 16.98 -0.40 -18.56
N ASP A 180 17.30 -1.49 -19.23
CA ASP A 180 16.50 -1.96 -20.35
C ASP A 180 15.14 -2.46 -19.86
N VAL A 181 14.04 -1.92 -20.42
CA VAL A 181 12.68 -2.23 -19.95
C VAL A 181 12.35 -3.72 -20.07
N PRO A 182 12.63 -4.41 -21.18
CA PRO A 182 12.45 -5.86 -21.29
C PRO A 182 13.18 -6.65 -20.19
N ASP A 183 14.41 -6.29 -19.85
CA ASP A 183 15.20 -7.04 -18.88
C ASP A 183 14.68 -6.85 -17.45
N ILE A 184 14.41 -5.61 -17.06
CA ILE A 184 13.87 -5.35 -15.71
C ILE A 184 12.43 -5.87 -15.58
N ALA A 185 11.64 -5.90 -16.66
CA ALA A 185 10.31 -6.51 -16.66
C ALA A 185 10.39 -8.04 -16.51
N ARG A 186 11.40 -8.72 -17.09
CA ARG A 186 11.64 -10.15 -16.87
C ARG A 186 12.00 -10.44 -15.41
N VAL A 187 12.84 -9.61 -14.80
CA VAL A 187 13.18 -9.74 -13.37
C VAL A 187 11.93 -9.58 -12.51
N HIS A 188 11.14 -8.54 -12.74
CA HIS A 188 9.86 -8.32 -12.05
C HIS A 188 8.91 -9.52 -12.23
N GLY A 189 8.71 -9.99 -13.45
CA GLY A 189 7.88 -11.16 -13.76
C GLY A 189 8.37 -12.44 -13.09
N GLY A 190 9.69 -12.67 -13.03
CA GLY A 190 10.29 -13.81 -12.34
C GLY A 190 9.99 -13.80 -10.82
N ILE A 191 10.07 -12.63 -10.18
CA ILE A 191 9.72 -12.46 -8.76
C ILE A 191 8.21 -12.72 -8.56
N VAL A 192 7.35 -12.24 -9.46
CA VAL A 192 5.90 -12.50 -9.41
C VAL A 192 5.61 -14.01 -9.53
N ILE A 193 6.27 -14.72 -10.44
CA ILE A 193 6.11 -16.19 -10.57
C ILE A 193 6.51 -16.88 -9.27
N ALA A 194 7.65 -16.52 -8.67
CA ALA A 194 8.06 -17.07 -7.38
C ALA A 194 7.04 -16.78 -6.28
N LEU A 195 6.49 -15.56 -6.23
CA LEU A 195 5.45 -15.17 -5.28
C LEU A 195 4.17 -16.01 -5.46
N VAL A 196 3.70 -16.18 -6.68
CA VAL A 196 2.51 -17.01 -6.99
C VAL A 196 2.73 -18.45 -6.54
N LEU A 197 3.88 -19.05 -6.81
CA LEU A 197 4.21 -20.42 -6.39
C LEU A 197 4.21 -20.54 -4.86
N VAL A 198 4.78 -19.58 -4.14
CA VAL A 198 4.77 -19.56 -2.67
C VAL A 198 3.36 -19.42 -2.13
N VAL A 199 2.50 -18.59 -2.74
CA VAL A 199 1.10 -18.45 -2.33
C VAL A 199 0.31 -19.74 -2.59
N ILE A 200 0.49 -20.38 -3.74
CA ILE A 200 -0.18 -21.67 -4.07
C ILE A 200 0.24 -22.75 -3.07
N THR A 201 1.53 -22.90 -2.80
CA THR A 201 2.03 -23.89 -1.83
C THR A 201 1.54 -23.61 -0.42
N THR A 202 1.43 -22.32 -0.04
CA THR A 202 0.86 -21.92 1.25
C THR A 202 -0.61 -22.30 1.34
N ILE A 203 -1.43 -22.01 0.32
CA ILE A 203 -2.86 -22.39 0.30
C ILE A 203 -3.02 -23.92 0.39
N TRP A 204 -2.20 -24.66 -0.35
CA TRP A 204 -2.20 -26.12 -0.28
C TRP A 204 -1.88 -26.63 1.12
N HIS A 205 -0.87 -26.05 1.79
CA HIS A 205 -0.52 -26.37 3.17
C HIS A 205 -1.66 -26.05 4.15
N LEU A 206 -2.28 -24.86 4.03
CA LEU A 206 -3.41 -24.45 4.86
C LEU A 206 -4.60 -25.40 4.72
N ASN A 207 -4.91 -25.83 3.50
CA ASN A 207 -5.98 -26.78 3.26
C ASN A 207 -5.68 -28.16 3.90
N ARG A 208 -4.42 -28.63 3.80
CA ARG A 208 -4.02 -29.93 4.37
C ARG A 208 -3.95 -29.94 5.89
N THR A 209 -3.62 -28.83 6.51
CA THR A 209 -3.50 -28.71 7.98
C THR A 209 -4.80 -28.31 8.66
N GLY A 210 -5.92 -28.21 7.90
CA GLY A 210 -7.21 -27.81 8.46
C GLY A 210 -7.20 -26.40 9.05
N ALA A 211 -6.45 -25.47 8.45
CA ALA A 211 -6.41 -24.07 8.91
C ALA A 211 -7.81 -23.44 8.93
N PRO A 212 -8.07 -22.41 9.76
CA PRO A 212 -9.34 -21.73 9.81
C PRO A 212 -9.81 -21.22 8.42
N ARG A 213 -11.11 -21.32 8.15
CA ARG A 213 -11.67 -20.92 6.83
C ARG A 213 -11.34 -19.47 6.46
N ALA A 214 -11.28 -18.58 7.45
CA ALA A 214 -10.92 -17.17 7.25
C ALA A 214 -9.50 -17.02 6.69
N GLU A 215 -8.54 -17.78 7.22
CA GLU A 215 -7.15 -17.80 6.77
C GLU A 215 -7.02 -18.35 5.35
N GLN A 216 -7.68 -19.48 5.06
CA GLN A 216 -7.72 -20.03 3.71
C GLN A 216 -8.35 -19.06 2.69
N TRP A 217 -9.41 -18.36 3.08
CA TRP A 217 -10.08 -17.36 2.23
C TRP A 217 -9.16 -16.16 1.92
N ARG A 218 -8.46 -15.63 2.92
CA ARG A 218 -7.49 -14.54 2.72
C ARG A 218 -6.35 -14.95 1.78
N GLY A 219 -5.82 -16.17 1.92
CA GLY A 219 -4.82 -16.70 1.00
C GLY A 219 -5.34 -16.78 -0.45
N ARG A 220 -6.60 -17.24 -0.64
CA ARG A 220 -7.24 -17.26 -1.97
C ARG A 220 -7.47 -15.87 -2.54
N LEU A 221 -7.80 -14.86 -1.71
CA LEU A 221 -7.91 -13.47 -2.15
C LEU A 221 -6.57 -12.92 -2.63
N VAL A 222 -5.47 -13.22 -1.92
CA VAL A 222 -4.12 -12.86 -2.37
C VAL A 222 -3.82 -13.50 -3.72
N LEU A 223 -4.09 -14.80 -3.89
CA LEU A 223 -3.87 -15.48 -5.18
C LEU A 223 -4.72 -14.87 -6.30
N ALA A 224 -5.99 -14.62 -6.06
CA ALA A 224 -6.88 -14.00 -7.06
C ALA A 224 -6.39 -12.61 -7.49
N SER A 225 -5.93 -11.80 -6.52
CA SER A 225 -5.36 -10.47 -6.83
C SER A 225 -4.07 -10.58 -7.64
N LEU A 226 -3.19 -11.55 -7.34
CA LEU A 226 -1.95 -11.78 -8.09
C LEU A 226 -2.23 -12.27 -9.53
N ILE A 227 -3.21 -13.15 -9.73
CA ILE A 227 -3.63 -13.60 -11.08
C ILE A 227 -4.16 -12.42 -11.88
N MET A 228 -5.02 -11.58 -11.28
CA MET A 228 -5.53 -10.37 -11.93
C MET A 228 -4.38 -9.43 -12.30
N GLN A 229 -3.42 -9.20 -11.38
CA GLN A 229 -2.25 -8.36 -11.63
C GLN A 229 -1.35 -8.90 -12.74
N ALA A 230 -1.13 -10.22 -12.79
CA ALA A 230 -0.39 -10.86 -13.87
C ALA A 230 -1.13 -10.66 -15.22
N GLY A 231 -2.44 -10.84 -15.27
CA GLY A 231 -3.24 -10.58 -16.47
C GLY A 231 -3.10 -9.14 -16.96
N ILE A 232 -3.27 -8.14 -16.08
CA ILE A 232 -3.09 -6.72 -16.43
C ILE A 232 -1.64 -6.46 -16.87
N GLY A 233 -0.63 -6.97 -16.11
CA GLY A 233 0.79 -6.76 -16.39
C GLY A 233 1.23 -7.32 -17.73
N TYR A 234 0.83 -8.54 -18.08
CA TYR A 234 1.12 -9.12 -19.39
C TYR A 234 0.39 -8.36 -20.52
N THR A 235 -0.88 -8.03 -20.33
CA THR A 235 -1.63 -7.27 -21.33
C THR A 235 -0.97 -5.94 -21.61
N GLN A 236 -0.62 -5.15 -20.58
CA GLN A 236 0.04 -3.86 -20.76
C GLN A 236 1.40 -3.99 -21.46
N TYR A 237 2.19 -5.03 -21.13
CA TYR A 237 3.50 -5.26 -21.74
C TYR A 237 3.40 -5.50 -23.23
N PHE A 238 2.48 -6.38 -23.66
CA PHE A 238 2.31 -6.73 -25.08
C PHE A 238 1.53 -5.71 -25.90
N THR A 239 0.82 -4.77 -25.24
CA THR A 239 0.06 -3.72 -25.95
C THR A 239 0.76 -2.35 -25.96
N GLY A 240 2.05 -2.29 -25.61
CA GLY A 240 2.82 -1.04 -25.65
C GLY A 240 2.58 -0.12 -24.45
N VAL A 241 2.28 -0.70 -23.30
CA VAL A 241 2.16 -0.01 -21.99
C VAL A 241 1.09 1.10 -21.98
N PRO A 242 -0.18 0.83 -22.32
CA PRO A 242 -1.23 1.86 -22.34
C PRO A 242 -1.44 2.47 -20.97
N VAL A 243 -1.57 3.79 -20.90
CA VAL A 243 -1.75 4.61 -19.67
C VAL A 243 -2.81 4.03 -18.73
N LEU A 244 -3.97 3.66 -19.26
CA LEU A 244 -5.09 3.14 -18.46
C LEU A 244 -4.74 1.80 -17.78
N LEU A 245 -4.07 0.89 -18.49
CA LEU A 245 -3.64 -0.40 -17.92
C LEU A 245 -2.57 -0.20 -16.85
N VAL A 246 -1.64 0.74 -17.03
CA VAL A 246 -0.66 1.10 -15.99
C VAL A 246 -1.37 1.62 -14.74
N GLY A 247 -2.38 2.48 -14.90
CA GLY A 247 -3.20 2.97 -13.79
C GLY A 247 -3.89 1.84 -13.02
N PHE A 248 -4.54 0.91 -13.72
CA PHE A 248 -5.17 -0.27 -13.11
C PHE A 248 -4.14 -1.21 -12.46
N HIS A 249 -2.95 -1.35 -13.05
CA HIS A 249 -1.90 -2.17 -12.47
C HIS A 249 -1.40 -1.59 -11.13
N ILE A 250 -1.19 -0.28 -11.03
CA ILE A 250 -0.77 0.38 -9.79
C ILE A 250 -1.88 0.35 -8.72
N LEU A 251 -3.13 0.59 -9.10
CA LEU A 251 -4.28 0.43 -8.22
C LEU A 251 -4.34 -1.00 -7.66
N GLY A 252 -4.28 -1.99 -8.54
CA GLY A 252 -4.34 -3.39 -8.15
C GLY A 252 -3.13 -3.83 -7.34
N ALA A 253 -1.92 -3.30 -7.61
CA ALA A 253 -0.74 -3.54 -6.78
C ALA A 253 -0.94 -3.00 -5.35
N THR A 254 -1.56 -1.83 -5.19
CA THR A 254 -1.92 -1.26 -3.88
C THR A 254 -2.94 -2.16 -3.14
N VAL A 255 -3.96 -2.64 -3.84
CA VAL A 255 -4.96 -3.56 -3.28
C VAL A 255 -4.32 -4.89 -2.90
N THR A 256 -3.46 -5.45 -3.76
CA THR A 256 -2.72 -6.69 -3.48
C THR A 256 -1.82 -6.53 -2.26
N TRP A 257 -1.13 -5.39 -2.12
CA TRP A 257 -0.32 -5.09 -0.95
C TRP A 257 -1.15 -5.09 0.34
N ILE A 258 -2.30 -4.43 0.34
CA ILE A 258 -3.23 -4.44 1.48
C ILE A 258 -3.72 -5.87 1.78
N ALA A 259 -4.08 -6.66 0.76
CA ALA A 259 -4.53 -8.04 0.95
C ALA A 259 -3.44 -8.93 1.56
N VAL A 260 -2.18 -8.80 1.11
CA VAL A 260 -1.02 -9.49 1.69
C VAL A 260 -0.79 -9.08 3.13
N LEU A 261 -0.91 -7.80 3.47
CA LEU A 261 -0.77 -7.32 4.84
C LEU A 261 -1.88 -7.88 5.75
N TRP A 262 -3.12 -7.89 5.30
CA TRP A 262 -4.23 -8.51 6.04
C TRP A 262 -4.01 -10.01 6.24
N PHE A 263 -3.52 -10.71 5.22
CA PHE A 263 -3.15 -12.12 5.33
C PHE A 263 -1.98 -12.33 6.30
N HIS A 264 -0.98 -11.42 6.29
CA HIS A 264 0.16 -11.47 7.19
C HIS A 264 -0.23 -11.23 8.65
N LEU A 265 -1.10 -10.25 8.90
CA LEU A 265 -1.46 -9.85 10.25
C LEU A 265 -2.27 -10.92 10.98
N ASP A 266 -3.25 -11.52 10.30
CA ASP A 266 -4.23 -12.48 10.84
C ASP A 266 -4.42 -12.40 12.37
N LEU A 267 -5.20 -11.42 12.76
CA LEU A 267 -5.49 -11.17 14.19
C LEU A 267 -6.77 -11.90 14.64
N SER A 268 -7.29 -12.82 13.82
CA SER A 268 -8.45 -13.62 14.23
C SER A 268 -8.03 -14.65 15.26
N PRO A 269 -8.69 -14.73 16.43
CA PRO A 269 -8.45 -15.80 17.40
C PRO A 269 -8.73 -17.16 16.75
N GLU A 270 -7.90 -18.15 17.06
CA GLU A 270 -8.17 -19.51 16.60
C GLU A 270 -9.48 -20.03 17.25
N PRO A 271 -10.30 -20.80 16.52
CA PRO A 271 -11.56 -21.35 17.06
C PRO A 271 -11.36 -22.16 18.34
N ASP A 272 -10.21 -22.83 18.48
CA ASP A 272 -9.88 -23.65 19.64
C ASP A 272 -9.67 -22.83 20.91
N GLU A 273 -9.13 -21.61 20.81
CA GLU A 273 -9.00 -20.70 21.95
C GLU A 273 -10.35 -20.14 22.43
N LEU A 274 -11.34 -20.04 21.54
CA LEU A 274 -12.70 -19.63 21.89
C LEU A 274 -13.50 -20.75 22.54
N GLY A 275 -13.20 -22.02 22.21
CA GLY A 275 -13.79 -23.20 22.83
C GLY A 275 -13.31 -23.37 24.28
N ASP A 276 -12.02 -23.22 24.51
CA ASP A 276 -11.40 -23.34 25.84
C ASP A 276 -11.90 -22.27 26.83
N LYS A 277 -12.03 -21.01 26.36
CA LYS A 277 -12.58 -19.94 27.21
C LYS A 277 -14.06 -20.09 27.53
N ARG A 278 -14.87 -20.69 26.64
CA ARG A 278 -16.26 -21.03 26.93
C ARG A 278 -16.38 -22.18 27.92
N GLY A 279 -15.46 -23.15 27.87
CA GLY A 279 -15.37 -24.21 28.85
C GLY A 279 -15.02 -23.70 30.26
N MET A 280 -14.03 -22.80 30.37
CA MET A 280 -13.64 -22.17 31.64
C MET A 280 -14.73 -21.32 32.28
N LEU A 281 -15.57 -20.63 31.47
CA LEU A 281 -16.69 -19.83 31.98
C LEU A 281 -17.91 -20.66 32.35
N ALA A 282 -18.01 -21.89 31.82
CA ALA A 282 -19.09 -22.82 32.18
C ALA A 282 -18.82 -23.60 33.47
N ASP A 283 -17.54 -23.67 33.91
CA ASP A 283 -17.10 -24.38 35.12
C ASP A 283 -17.00 -23.47 36.36
N GLU A 284 -17.42 -22.21 36.32
CA GLU A 284 -17.56 -21.41 37.53
C GLU A 284 -18.71 -21.98 38.38
N PRO A 285 -18.44 -22.51 39.59
CA PRO A 285 -19.48 -23.01 40.45
C PRO A 285 -20.40 -21.85 40.85
N SER A 286 -21.68 -21.97 40.53
CA SER A 286 -22.71 -21.08 41.02
C SER A 286 -22.67 -21.07 42.56
N ILE A 287 -22.06 -20.04 43.13
CA ILE A 287 -22.14 -19.78 44.57
C ILE A 287 -23.58 -19.38 44.85
N LEU A 288 -24.38 -20.36 45.15
CA LEU A 288 -25.70 -20.15 45.72
C LEU A 288 -25.53 -19.45 47.10
N VAL A 289 -25.84 -18.17 47.10
CA VAL A 289 -26.02 -17.40 48.34
C VAL A 289 -27.28 -17.91 49.00
N SER A 290 -27.10 -18.66 50.08
CA SER A 290 -28.18 -19.00 51.03
C SER A 290 -28.39 -17.87 52.03
#